data_8dea93802172a605dfd57964eb9a136b
#
_entry.id   8dea93802172a605dfd57964eb9a136b
#
_cell.length_a   1.000
_cell.length_b   1.000
_cell.length_c   1.000
_cell.angle_alpha   90.00
_cell.angle_beta   90.00
_cell.angle_gamma   90.00
#
_symmetry.space_group_name_H-M   'P 1'
#
loop_
_entity.id
_entity.type
_entity.pdbx_description
1 polymer ?
#
loop_
_entity_poly.entity_id
_entity_poly.type
_entity_poly.pdbx_seq_one_letter_code
_entity_poly.pdbx_strand_id
1 'polypeptide(L)'
;MFLLTFILPRYGDEYVYSFVFKTEKRTKNIIDIIYSTYNMYMNWSGRIIPNFLQNLFLLFGKFPYSVVNALIFVTIIKQSLSLLEKYTKKIKISNFDYIILFFLNWFLIPVFTQDYIGLASSVSYSWTLCFLILYMNYLESIFSREKVPNKIIIYSFLIGLTNEVIIIFINIFLLFKILQYKKINYKILLSLWIGSAIEIFSPGNFARKFSPETQRNITTLFERYSQFFKMVHTMIILKILIFLLLLFIIKYYLYEKKKKYIPLDMIITSGITLVLMIIIMPRNEPRAYLAPFYFFILSIFYFLKLLYTDNRYFLYFSKFSMGIMLFISLCNIIPYYFLTVRRLDNERQKMTKYYIENNLKEVVFYENDSILNKMDSSHRAYEMLFLYPEVFTNSYFSKYYGFYKVYAIPRGSKLFIIEFEMGSRLDKIEINLDQGNKNSINSFQIDNMSLLTIPEEVKEIEIKGEGFKIKKIKIIEIYKGITLDINNDIRKIGLN
;
A
#
# COMPACT_ATOMS: atom_id res chain seq x y z
N MET A 1 12.43 -1.75 11.56
CA MET A 1 11.05 -2.22 11.22
C MET A 1 10.09 -2.07 12.40
N PHE A 2 10.34 -2.68 13.58
CA PHE A 2 9.42 -2.58 14.72
C PHE A 2 9.01 -1.14 15.03
N LEU A 3 9.97 -0.24 15.27
CA LEU A 3 9.70 1.16 15.61
C LEU A 3 8.89 1.88 14.52
N LEU A 4 9.25 1.69 13.25
CA LEU A 4 8.52 2.32 12.13
C LEU A 4 7.08 1.83 12.08
N THR A 5 6.86 0.53 12.19
CA THR A 5 5.52 -0.08 12.22
C THR A 5 4.71 0.41 13.42
N PHE A 6 5.34 0.53 14.59
CA PHE A 6 4.68 0.96 15.82
C PHE A 6 4.26 2.44 15.81
N ILE A 7 5.05 3.30 15.15
CA ILE A 7 4.81 4.74 15.08
C ILE A 7 3.78 5.10 14.02
N LEU A 8 3.69 4.32 12.93
CA LEU A 8 2.79 4.63 11.83
C LEU A 8 1.33 4.69 12.30
N PRO A 9 0.56 5.75 11.95
CA PRO A 9 -0.87 5.81 12.27
C PRO A 9 -1.65 4.70 11.57
N ARG A 10 -2.86 4.44 12.07
CA ARG A 10 -3.84 3.67 11.28
C ARG A 10 -4.27 4.49 10.08
N TYR A 11 -4.48 3.84 8.94
CA TYR A 11 -4.97 4.52 7.74
C TYR A 11 -5.78 3.57 6.83
N GLY A 12 -6.65 4.17 6.02
CA GLY A 12 -7.38 3.51 4.95
C GLY A 12 -8.10 2.23 5.34
N ASP A 13 -7.68 1.16 4.72
CA ASP A 13 -8.26 -0.18 4.89
C ASP A 13 -8.28 -0.65 6.35
N GLU A 14 -7.40 -0.15 7.22
CA GLU A 14 -7.37 -0.56 8.63
C GLU A 14 -8.61 -0.08 9.40
N TYR A 15 -9.18 1.06 9.04
CA TYR A 15 -10.45 1.52 9.61
C TYR A 15 -11.60 0.63 9.14
N VAL A 16 -11.62 0.27 7.85
CA VAL A 16 -12.64 -0.63 7.25
C VAL A 16 -12.65 -1.98 7.94
N TYR A 17 -11.47 -2.62 8.02
CA TYR A 17 -11.32 -3.97 8.57
C TYR A 17 -11.42 -4.03 10.10
N SER A 18 -11.53 -2.87 10.78
CA SER A 18 -11.87 -2.83 12.20
C SER A 18 -13.35 -3.14 12.46
N PHE A 19 -14.17 -3.22 11.42
CA PHE A 19 -15.56 -3.66 11.47
C PHE A 19 -15.73 -5.02 10.80
N VAL A 20 -16.75 -5.74 11.20
CA VAL A 20 -17.19 -6.93 10.45
C VAL A 20 -17.58 -6.48 9.05
N PHE A 21 -16.93 -7.01 8.04
CA PHE A 21 -17.00 -6.52 6.66
C PHE A 21 -18.45 -6.36 6.17
N LYS A 22 -18.76 -5.21 5.58
CA LYS A 22 -20.11 -4.79 5.13
C LYS A 22 -21.17 -4.74 6.22
N THR A 23 -20.80 -4.54 7.49
CA THR A 23 -21.74 -4.31 8.59
C THR A 23 -21.33 -3.08 9.39
N GLU A 24 -22.22 -2.64 10.30
CA GLU A 24 -21.92 -1.57 11.26
C GLU A 24 -21.30 -2.10 12.55
N LYS A 25 -21.16 -3.43 12.70
CA LYS A 25 -20.66 -4.07 13.91
C LYS A 25 -19.14 -4.00 13.96
N ARG A 26 -18.57 -3.42 15.02
CA ARG A 26 -17.14 -3.45 15.27
C ARG A 26 -16.68 -4.87 15.63
N THR A 27 -15.54 -5.30 15.09
CA THR A 27 -14.91 -6.60 15.41
C THR A 27 -14.41 -6.60 16.85
N LYS A 28 -14.88 -7.53 17.69
CA LYS A 28 -14.55 -7.61 19.11
C LYS A 28 -13.98 -8.96 19.55
N ASN A 29 -14.18 -10.01 18.79
CA ASN A 29 -13.78 -11.35 19.17
C ASN A 29 -13.47 -12.21 17.93
N ILE A 30 -13.01 -13.46 18.16
CA ILE A 30 -12.59 -14.37 17.09
C ILE A 30 -13.77 -14.80 16.19
N ILE A 31 -14.98 -14.88 16.72
CA ILE A 31 -16.18 -15.23 15.95
C ILE A 31 -16.49 -14.12 14.96
N ASP A 32 -16.38 -12.86 15.38
CA ASP A 32 -16.52 -11.68 14.49
C ASP A 32 -15.48 -11.72 13.37
N ILE A 33 -14.24 -12.15 13.67
CA ILE A 33 -13.17 -12.29 12.66
C ILE A 33 -13.54 -13.37 11.64
N ILE A 34 -13.99 -14.54 12.08
CA ILE A 34 -14.40 -15.61 11.18
C ILE A 34 -15.55 -15.15 10.29
N TYR A 35 -16.55 -14.49 10.87
CA TYR A 35 -17.69 -13.95 10.13
C TYR A 35 -17.29 -12.84 9.17
N SER A 36 -16.40 -11.93 9.58
CA SER A 36 -15.83 -10.90 8.71
C SER A 36 -15.06 -11.51 7.53
N THR A 37 -14.22 -12.53 7.79
CA THR A 37 -13.47 -13.23 6.75
C THR A 37 -14.39 -13.93 5.75
N TYR A 38 -15.47 -14.56 6.25
CA TYR A 38 -16.50 -15.17 5.41
C TYR A 38 -17.21 -14.10 4.54
N ASN A 39 -17.60 -12.98 5.13
CA ASN A 39 -18.23 -11.87 4.38
C ASN A 39 -17.29 -11.29 3.32
N MET A 40 -16.00 -11.19 3.62
CA MET A 40 -14.99 -10.76 2.63
C MET A 40 -14.86 -11.76 1.50
N TYR A 41 -14.83 -13.06 1.81
CA TYR A 41 -14.78 -14.15 0.82
C TYR A 41 -16.00 -14.13 -0.11
N MET A 42 -17.18 -13.86 0.43
CA MET A 42 -18.42 -13.83 -0.35
C MET A 42 -18.61 -12.54 -1.16
N ASN A 43 -18.07 -11.39 -0.70
CA ASN A 43 -18.44 -10.10 -1.23
C ASN A 43 -17.28 -9.22 -1.72
N TRP A 44 -16.00 -9.65 -1.52
CA TRP A 44 -14.88 -8.76 -1.83
C TRP A 44 -13.66 -9.48 -2.42
N SER A 45 -13.10 -10.49 -1.74
CA SER A 45 -11.90 -11.17 -2.23
C SER A 45 -11.71 -12.56 -1.63
N GLY A 46 -11.16 -13.49 -2.42
CA GLY A 46 -10.87 -14.86 -2.03
C GLY A 46 -9.70 -15.07 -1.07
N ARG A 47 -9.01 -14.02 -0.66
CA ARG A 47 -7.79 -14.03 0.16
C ARG A 47 -8.06 -14.44 1.62
N ILE A 48 -8.41 -15.71 1.86
CA ILE A 48 -8.85 -16.19 3.17
C ILE A 48 -7.80 -15.94 4.25
N ILE A 49 -6.55 -16.38 4.03
CA ILE A 49 -5.47 -16.27 5.03
C ILE A 49 -5.12 -14.81 5.32
N PRO A 50 -4.83 -13.95 4.34
CA PRO A 50 -4.56 -12.54 4.61
C PRO A 50 -5.72 -11.83 5.32
N ASN A 51 -6.95 -12.03 4.86
CA ASN A 51 -8.13 -11.37 5.45
C ASN A 51 -8.32 -11.77 6.92
N PHE A 52 -8.16 -13.06 7.24
CA PHE A 52 -8.22 -13.53 8.62
C PHE A 52 -7.13 -12.91 9.50
N LEU A 53 -5.89 -12.93 9.03
CA LEU A 53 -4.75 -12.39 9.78
C LEU A 53 -4.84 -10.86 9.95
N GLN A 54 -5.32 -10.11 8.96
CA GLN A 54 -5.56 -8.68 9.07
C GLN A 54 -6.53 -8.36 10.21
N ASN A 55 -7.70 -8.98 10.20
CA ASN A 55 -8.72 -8.79 11.24
C ASN A 55 -8.17 -9.21 12.63
N LEU A 56 -7.42 -10.30 12.70
CA LEU A 56 -6.83 -10.80 13.94
C LEU A 56 -5.86 -9.77 14.55
N PHE A 57 -4.95 -9.21 13.75
CA PHE A 57 -3.98 -8.23 14.25
C PHE A 57 -4.58 -6.85 14.49
N LEU A 58 -5.67 -6.49 13.78
CA LEU A 58 -6.45 -5.30 14.13
C LEU A 58 -7.12 -5.44 15.50
N LEU A 59 -7.57 -6.65 15.86
CA LEU A 59 -8.15 -6.95 17.18
C LEU A 59 -7.08 -6.94 18.27
N PHE A 60 -5.94 -7.58 18.06
CA PHE A 60 -4.85 -7.63 19.04
C PHE A 60 -4.14 -6.29 19.25
N GLY A 61 -4.25 -5.40 18.27
CA GLY A 61 -3.69 -4.07 18.34
C GLY A 61 -2.27 -3.96 17.76
N LYS A 62 -1.75 -2.76 17.85
CA LYS A 62 -0.56 -2.35 17.09
C LYS A 62 0.74 -2.96 17.58
N PHE A 63 0.88 -3.16 18.91
CA PHE A 63 2.13 -3.68 19.47
C PHE A 63 2.41 -5.12 19.03
N PRO A 64 1.50 -6.10 19.21
CA PRO A 64 1.71 -7.47 18.73
C PRO A 64 1.94 -7.53 17.22
N TYR A 65 1.18 -6.76 16.45
CA TYR A 65 1.40 -6.64 15.01
C TYR A 65 2.82 -6.17 14.68
N SER A 66 3.31 -5.11 15.34
CA SER A 66 4.64 -4.53 15.07
C SER A 66 5.77 -5.52 15.36
N VAL A 67 5.63 -6.31 16.44
CA VAL A 67 6.61 -7.37 16.78
C VAL A 67 6.62 -8.44 15.69
N VAL A 68 5.45 -8.99 15.35
CA VAL A 68 5.35 -10.06 14.36
C VAL A 68 5.78 -9.57 12.98
N ASN A 69 5.39 -8.37 12.58
CA ASN A 69 5.77 -7.78 11.29
C ASN A 69 7.30 -7.59 11.16
N ALA A 70 7.96 -7.18 12.25
CA ALA A 70 9.43 -7.09 12.27
C ALA A 70 10.09 -8.46 12.13
N LEU A 71 9.57 -9.49 12.81
CA LEU A 71 10.05 -10.87 12.68
C LEU A 71 9.83 -11.42 11.26
N ILE A 72 8.68 -11.16 10.65
CA ILE A 72 8.39 -11.52 9.26
C ILE A 72 9.41 -10.89 8.30
N PHE A 73 9.69 -9.59 8.47
CA PHE A 73 10.68 -8.91 7.61
C PHE A 73 12.09 -9.50 7.75
N VAL A 74 12.55 -9.77 8.97
CA VAL A 74 13.83 -10.45 9.21
C VAL A 74 13.84 -11.85 8.59
N THR A 75 12.71 -12.57 8.70
CA THR A 75 12.55 -13.91 8.11
C THR A 75 12.63 -13.85 6.59
N ILE A 76 12.00 -12.87 5.95
CA ILE A 76 12.10 -12.65 4.50
C ILE A 76 13.57 -12.55 4.08
N ILE A 77 14.33 -11.65 4.71
CA ILE A 77 15.74 -11.44 4.37
C ILE A 77 16.55 -12.73 4.60
N LYS A 78 16.41 -13.34 5.79
CA LYS A 78 17.16 -14.56 6.16
C LYS A 78 16.86 -15.72 5.23
N GLN A 79 15.59 -15.99 4.96
CA GLN A 79 15.19 -17.13 4.15
C GLN A 79 15.51 -16.93 2.65
N SER A 80 15.51 -15.68 2.18
CA SER A 80 15.94 -15.37 0.81
C SER A 80 17.43 -15.66 0.59
N LEU A 81 18.26 -15.26 1.56
CA LEU A 81 19.69 -15.58 1.49
C LEU A 81 19.94 -17.09 1.58
N SER A 82 19.20 -17.79 2.45
CA SER A 82 19.25 -19.27 2.52
C SER A 82 18.79 -19.92 1.21
N LEU A 83 17.76 -19.37 0.55
CA LEU A 83 17.32 -19.84 -0.76
C LEU A 83 18.41 -19.70 -1.82
N LEU A 84 19.10 -18.56 -1.86
CA LEU A 84 20.23 -18.35 -2.76
C LEU A 84 21.42 -19.29 -2.50
N GLU A 85 21.75 -19.58 -1.25
CA GLU A 85 22.78 -20.57 -0.91
C GLU A 85 22.45 -21.96 -1.45
N LYS A 86 21.20 -22.40 -1.25
CA LYS A 86 20.72 -23.70 -1.79
C LYS A 86 20.80 -23.76 -3.30
N TYR A 87 20.36 -22.65 -3.96
CA TYR A 87 20.37 -22.54 -5.41
C TYR A 87 21.77 -22.62 -6.01
N THR A 88 22.71 -21.92 -5.41
CA THR A 88 24.02 -21.69 -6.03
C THR A 88 25.09 -22.65 -5.55
N LYS A 89 24.89 -23.30 -4.38
CA LYS A 89 25.84 -24.23 -3.72
C LYS A 89 27.28 -23.70 -3.56
N LYS A 90 27.57 -22.47 -4.02
CA LYS A 90 28.92 -21.87 -4.10
C LYS A 90 29.06 -20.54 -3.36
N ILE A 91 27.96 -19.88 -3.07
CA ILE A 91 27.98 -18.57 -2.41
C ILE A 91 27.86 -18.78 -0.90
N LYS A 92 28.86 -18.31 -0.15
CA LYS A 92 28.79 -18.23 1.29
C LYS A 92 28.18 -16.88 1.68
N ILE A 93 27.13 -16.90 2.47
CA ILE A 93 26.48 -15.69 3.01
C ILE A 93 27.28 -15.14 4.18
N SER A 94 27.51 -13.84 4.17
CA SER A 94 28.17 -13.07 5.22
C SER A 94 27.17 -12.15 5.94
N ASN A 95 27.52 -11.63 7.13
CA ASN A 95 26.68 -10.66 7.82
C ASN A 95 26.42 -9.39 6.99
N PHE A 96 27.37 -9.02 6.14
CA PHE A 96 27.20 -7.86 5.25
C PHE A 96 26.12 -8.07 4.19
N ASP A 97 25.85 -9.29 3.76
CA ASP A 97 24.81 -9.62 2.78
C ASP A 97 23.42 -9.31 3.28
N TYR A 98 23.17 -9.48 4.59
CA TYR A 98 21.88 -9.10 5.20
C TYR A 98 21.65 -7.59 5.10
N ILE A 99 22.70 -6.80 5.31
CA ILE A 99 22.63 -5.33 5.24
C ILE A 99 22.37 -4.90 3.80
N ILE A 100 23.09 -5.46 2.82
CA ILE A 100 22.87 -5.14 1.40
C ILE A 100 21.43 -5.46 0.99
N LEU A 101 20.94 -6.67 1.28
CA LEU A 101 19.60 -7.07 0.86
C LEU A 101 18.52 -6.23 1.58
N PHE A 102 18.75 -5.85 2.84
CA PHE A 102 17.89 -4.90 3.55
C PHE A 102 17.79 -3.57 2.79
N PHE A 103 18.93 -2.93 2.45
CA PHE A 103 18.92 -1.63 1.77
C PHE A 103 18.40 -1.71 0.34
N LEU A 104 18.67 -2.79 -0.40
CA LEU A 104 18.08 -3.00 -1.71
C LEU A 104 16.54 -3.02 -1.62
N ASN A 105 15.98 -3.72 -0.64
CA ASN A 105 14.53 -3.69 -0.42
C ASN A 105 14.03 -2.31 -0.01
N TRP A 106 14.72 -1.66 0.93
CA TRP A 106 14.36 -0.34 1.44
C TRP A 106 14.24 0.73 0.35
N PHE A 107 15.14 0.70 -0.65
CA PHE A 107 15.21 1.71 -1.70
C PHE A 107 14.57 1.30 -3.04
N LEU A 108 14.42 0.00 -3.31
CA LEU A 108 13.96 -0.47 -4.62
C LEU A 108 12.51 -0.97 -4.63
N ILE A 109 11.88 -1.17 -3.49
CA ILE A 109 10.45 -1.52 -3.46
C ILE A 109 9.63 -0.23 -3.69
N PRO A 110 8.74 -0.22 -4.71
CA PRO A 110 8.05 1.00 -5.14
C PRO A 110 7.19 1.67 -4.07
N VAL A 111 6.55 0.87 -3.21
CA VAL A 111 5.66 1.34 -2.14
C VAL A 111 6.00 0.67 -0.82
N PHE A 112 7.26 0.78 -0.41
CA PHE A 112 7.83 0.09 0.74
C PHE A 112 7.00 0.25 2.01
N THR A 113 6.54 1.46 2.31
CA THR A 113 5.73 1.72 3.51
C THR A 113 4.42 0.95 3.51
N GLN A 114 3.73 0.91 2.38
CA GLN A 114 2.49 0.14 2.27
C GLN A 114 2.77 -1.36 2.37
N ASP A 115 3.77 -1.85 1.64
CA ASP A 115 4.05 -3.28 1.52
C ASP A 115 4.63 -3.91 2.79
N TYR A 116 5.41 -3.16 3.58
CA TYR A 116 6.11 -3.71 4.72
C TYR A 116 5.71 -3.12 6.08
N ILE A 117 5.04 -1.96 6.12
CA ILE A 117 4.76 -1.27 7.38
C ILE A 117 3.26 -1.21 7.68
N GLY A 118 2.42 -0.83 6.71
CA GLY A 118 0.96 -0.75 6.89
C GLY A 118 0.34 -2.12 7.14
N LEU A 119 -0.51 -2.27 8.17
CA LEU A 119 -1.02 -3.57 8.62
C LEU A 119 -1.78 -4.30 7.51
N ALA A 120 -2.79 -3.68 6.95
CA ALA A 120 -3.65 -4.33 5.95
C ALA A 120 -2.88 -4.75 4.70
N SER A 121 -1.99 -3.90 4.21
CA SER A 121 -1.19 -4.18 3.01
C SER A 121 -0.06 -5.16 3.30
N SER A 122 0.67 -5.01 4.43
CA SER A 122 1.80 -5.90 4.73
C SER A 122 1.35 -7.35 4.91
N VAL A 123 0.23 -7.57 5.59
CA VAL A 123 -0.32 -8.93 5.74
C VAL A 123 -0.72 -9.53 4.39
N SER A 124 -1.27 -8.70 3.48
CA SER A 124 -1.66 -9.16 2.15
C SER A 124 -0.48 -9.42 1.22
N TYR A 125 0.64 -8.68 1.35
CA TYR A 125 1.73 -8.73 0.39
C TYR A 125 3.05 -9.22 0.99
N SER A 126 3.61 -8.59 2.02
CA SER A 126 4.91 -9.01 2.57
C SER A 126 4.84 -10.31 3.38
N TRP A 127 3.75 -10.54 4.15
CA TRP A 127 3.61 -11.81 4.86
C TRP A 127 3.38 -12.98 3.90
N THR A 128 2.59 -12.76 2.85
CA THR A 128 2.39 -13.78 1.81
C THR A 128 3.68 -14.04 1.01
N LEU A 129 4.50 -13.01 0.79
CA LEU A 129 5.86 -13.15 0.24
C LEU A 129 6.74 -13.99 1.18
N CYS A 130 6.68 -13.76 2.50
CA CYS A 130 7.39 -14.59 3.47
C CYS A 130 6.98 -16.06 3.36
N PHE A 131 5.68 -16.35 3.31
CA PHE A 131 5.18 -17.71 3.14
C PHE A 131 5.66 -18.33 1.81
N LEU A 132 5.67 -17.56 0.73
CA LEU A 132 6.20 -18.00 -0.56
C LEU A 132 7.69 -18.38 -0.47
N ILE A 133 8.54 -17.53 0.12
CA ILE A 133 9.97 -17.79 0.26
C ILE A 133 10.23 -19.02 1.12
N LEU A 134 9.53 -19.19 2.24
CA LEU A 134 9.59 -20.38 3.07
C LEU A 134 9.19 -21.64 2.29
N TYR A 135 8.11 -21.55 1.52
CA TYR A 135 7.66 -22.63 0.68
C TYR A 135 8.67 -23.00 -0.41
N MET A 136 9.26 -22.01 -1.10
CA MET A 136 10.32 -22.22 -2.09
C MET A 136 11.56 -22.87 -1.47
N ASN A 137 11.99 -22.42 -0.28
CA ASN A 137 13.08 -23.05 0.47
C ASN A 137 12.80 -24.52 0.77
N TYR A 138 11.54 -24.84 1.09
CA TYR A 138 11.15 -26.20 1.37
C TYR A 138 11.07 -27.06 0.10
N LEU A 139 10.54 -26.50 -0.98
CA LEU A 139 10.51 -27.15 -2.30
C LEU A 139 11.92 -27.51 -2.79
N GLU A 140 12.89 -26.58 -2.74
CA GLU A 140 14.28 -26.85 -3.15
C GLU A 140 14.90 -28.01 -2.36
N SER A 141 14.57 -28.11 -1.06
CA SER A 141 15.02 -29.22 -0.22
C SER A 141 14.40 -30.57 -0.63
N ILE A 142 13.24 -30.57 -1.28
CA ILE A 142 12.52 -31.77 -1.70
C ILE A 142 12.92 -32.20 -3.12
N PHE A 143 13.14 -31.28 -4.04
CA PHE A 143 13.58 -31.61 -5.39
C PHE A 143 14.91 -32.41 -5.38
N SER A 144 15.69 -32.26 -4.31
CA SER A 144 16.91 -33.05 -4.07
C SER A 144 16.69 -34.39 -3.35
N ARG A 145 15.47 -34.72 -2.90
CA ARG A 145 15.15 -35.93 -2.13
C ARG A 145 14.15 -36.82 -2.86
N GLU A 146 14.16 -38.11 -2.55
CA GLU A 146 13.21 -39.06 -3.13
C GLU A 146 11.82 -39.08 -2.45
N LYS A 147 11.78 -38.76 -1.15
CA LYS A 147 10.50 -38.79 -0.37
C LYS A 147 9.99 -37.38 -0.11
N VAL A 148 8.72 -37.16 -0.39
CA VAL A 148 7.99 -35.92 -0.18
C VAL A 148 7.24 -35.97 1.15
N PRO A 149 7.58 -35.13 2.14
CA PRO A 149 6.84 -35.08 3.42
C PRO A 149 5.41 -34.56 3.22
N ASN A 150 4.46 -35.13 3.93
CA ASN A 150 3.03 -34.74 3.83
C ASN A 150 2.81 -33.26 4.17
N LYS A 151 3.65 -32.66 5.01
CA LYS A 151 3.58 -31.22 5.37
C LYS A 151 3.62 -30.29 4.16
N ILE A 152 4.36 -30.64 3.09
CA ILE A 152 4.44 -29.79 1.89
C ILE A 152 3.08 -29.69 1.18
N ILE A 153 2.27 -30.77 1.24
CA ILE A 153 0.94 -30.79 0.63
C ILE A 153 0.05 -29.75 1.32
N ILE A 154 0.12 -29.70 2.65
CA ILE A 154 -0.62 -28.69 3.44
C ILE A 154 -0.12 -27.29 3.11
N TYR A 155 1.20 -27.08 3.06
CA TYR A 155 1.76 -25.76 2.71
C TYR A 155 1.39 -25.35 1.30
N SER A 156 1.35 -26.27 0.33
CA SER A 156 0.90 -25.99 -1.04
C SER A 156 -0.55 -25.51 -1.08
N PHE A 157 -1.43 -26.15 -0.31
CA PHE A 157 -2.82 -25.73 -0.17
C PHE A 157 -2.92 -24.32 0.43
N LEU A 158 -2.21 -24.07 1.53
CA LEU A 158 -2.22 -22.77 2.22
C LEU A 158 -1.67 -21.64 1.33
N ILE A 159 -0.61 -21.87 0.57
CA ILE A 159 -0.09 -20.89 -0.40
C ILE A 159 -1.15 -20.55 -1.46
N GLY A 160 -1.92 -21.54 -1.92
CA GLY A 160 -3.03 -21.32 -2.84
C GLY A 160 -4.16 -20.44 -2.28
N LEU A 161 -4.27 -20.29 -0.95
CA LEU A 161 -5.28 -19.44 -0.29
C LEU A 161 -4.76 -18.02 0.05
N THR A 162 -3.59 -17.63 -0.43
CA THR A 162 -2.99 -16.34 -0.06
C THR A 162 -3.47 -15.18 -0.92
N ASN A 163 -2.88 -14.99 -2.09
CA ASN A 163 -3.31 -13.97 -3.06
C ASN A 163 -2.95 -14.35 -4.49
N GLU A 164 -3.58 -13.68 -5.44
CA GLU A 164 -3.51 -13.97 -6.87
C GLU A 164 -2.08 -13.87 -7.41
N VAL A 165 -1.30 -12.91 -6.93
CA VAL A 165 0.08 -12.67 -7.40
C VAL A 165 1.00 -13.81 -7.00
N ILE A 166 0.89 -14.26 -5.76
CA ILE A 166 1.66 -15.39 -5.23
C ILE A 166 1.30 -16.67 -5.98
N ILE A 167 0.01 -16.87 -6.26
CA ILE A 167 -0.49 -18.03 -7.02
C ILE A 167 0.11 -18.02 -8.43
N ILE A 168 0.07 -16.90 -9.14
CA ILE A 168 0.65 -16.79 -10.49
C ILE A 168 2.14 -17.08 -10.43
N PHE A 169 2.85 -16.41 -9.52
CA PHE A 169 4.30 -16.55 -9.38
C PHE A 169 4.71 -18.00 -9.13
N ILE A 170 4.09 -18.66 -8.15
CA ILE A 170 4.50 -20.02 -7.77
C ILE A 170 4.16 -21.06 -8.85
N ASN A 171 3.08 -20.88 -9.60
CA ASN A 171 2.73 -21.79 -10.70
C ASN A 171 3.76 -21.67 -11.83
N ILE A 172 4.18 -20.45 -12.22
CA ILE A 172 5.22 -20.25 -13.23
C ILE A 172 6.54 -20.83 -12.73
N PHE A 173 6.91 -20.57 -11.49
CA PHE A 173 8.11 -21.11 -10.87
C PHE A 173 8.14 -22.64 -10.87
N LEU A 174 7.05 -23.29 -10.46
CA LEU A 174 6.93 -24.75 -10.48
C LEU A 174 7.02 -25.31 -11.89
N LEU A 175 6.43 -24.65 -12.88
CA LEU A 175 6.58 -25.04 -14.28
C LEU A 175 8.05 -25.09 -14.69
N PHE A 176 8.84 -24.07 -14.37
CA PHE A 176 10.29 -24.10 -14.64
C PHE A 176 11.00 -25.22 -13.91
N LYS A 177 10.64 -25.48 -12.65
CA LYS A 177 11.22 -26.60 -11.87
C LYS A 177 10.88 -27.97 -12.47
N ILE A 178 9.66 -28.17 -12.95
CA ILE A 178 9.24 -29.39 -13.63
C ILE A 178 10.04 -29.59 -14.92
N LEU A 179 10.21 -28.53 -15.72
CA LEU A 179 10.99 -28.59 -16.94
C LEU A 179 12.48 -28.88 -16.65
N GLN A 180 13.02 -28.32 -15.58
CA GLN A 180 14.42 -28.50 -15.19
C GLN A 180 14.72 -29.91 -14.65
N TYR A 181 13.87 -30.38 -13.72
CA TYR A 181 14.12 -31.65 -13.01
C TYR A 181 13.42 -32.84 -13.63
N LYS A 182 12.49 -32.64 -14.57
CA LYS A 182 11.64 -33.67 -15.20
C LYS A 182 10.90 -34.55 -14.17
N LYS A 183 10.72 -34.04 -12.95
CA LYS A 183 10.03 -34.69 -11.84
C LYS A 183 8.79 -33.90 -11.49
N ILE A 184 7.64 -34.57 -11.45
CA ILE A 184 6.36 -33.96 -11.04
C ILE A 184 5.86 -34.65 -9.79
N ASN A 185 5.57 -33.87 -8.75
CA ASN A 185 4.80 -34.36 -7.64
C ASN A 185 3.36 -33.85 -7.78
N TYR A 186 2.49 -34.68 -8.35
CA TYR A 186 1.09 -34.35 -8.61
C TYR A 186 0.31 -33.98 -7.32
N LYS A 187 0.69 -34.52 -6.15
CA LYS A 187 0.05 -34.17 -4.87
C LYS A 187 0.30 -32.71 -4.49
N ILE A 188 1.50 -32.21 -4.72
CA ILE A 188 1.86 -30.81 -4.50
C ILE A 188 1.07 -29.89 -5.44
N LEU A 189 1.07 -30.23 -6.75
CA LEU A 189 0.35 -29.44 -7.75
C LEU A 189 -1.16 -29.44 -7.49
N LEU A 190 -1.75 -30.60 -7.27
CA LEU A 190 -3.19 -30.71 -7.01
C LEU A 190 -3.60 -29.93 -5.77
N SER A 191 -2.84 -30.05 -4.69
CA SER A 191 -3.10 -29.31 -3.45
C SER A 191 -3.00 -27.79 -3.64
N LEU A 192 -1.98 -27.32 -4.36
CA LEU A 192 -1.84 -25.91 -4.72
C LEU A 192 -3.02 -25.45 -5.58
N TRP A 193 -3.40 -26.22 -6.58
CA TRP A 193 -4.48 -25.85 -7.50
C TRP A 193 -5.85 -25.84 -6.83
N ILE A 194 -6.11 -26.74 -5.89
CA ILE A 194 -7.36 -26.70 -5.10
C ILE A 194 -7.41 -25.41 -4.27
N GLY A 195 -6.34 -25.06 -3.55
CA GLY A 195 -6.28 -23.81 -2.80
C GLY A 195 -6.42 -22.57 -3.71
N SER A 196 -5.73 -22.58 -4.86
CA SER A 196 -5.79 -21.51 -5.86
C SER A 196 -7.19 -21.38 -6.47
N ALA A 197 -7.87 -22.48 -6.74
CA ALA A 197 -9.24 -22.46 -7.25
C ALA A 197 -10.22 -21.86 -6.24
N ILE A 198 -10.09 -22.21 -4.95
CA ILE A 198 -10.91 -21.63 -3.89
C ILE A 198 -10.69 -20.10 -3.82
N GLU A 199 -9.46 -19.62 -3.94
CA GLU A 199 -9.16 -18.20 -3.92
C GLU A 199 -9.68 -17.50 -5.17
N ILE A 200 -9.25 -17.94 -6.37
CA ILE A 200 -9.52 -17.24 -7.65
C ILE A 200 -11.02 -17.25 -7.99
N PHE A 201 -11.70 -18.37 -7.80
CA PHE A 201 -13.12 -18.52 -8.10
C PHE A 201 -14.05 -18.15 -6.93
N SER A 202 -13.54 -17.42 -5.93
CA SER A 202 -14.37 -16.93 -4.83
C SER A 202 -15.49 -16.02 -5.32
N PRO A 203 -16.70 -16.09 -4.74
CA PRO A 203 -17.80 -15.17 -5.06
C PRO A 203 -17.37 -13.70 -4.91
N GLY A 204 -16.53 -13.40 -3.92
CA GLY A 204 -16.04 -12.05 -3.65
C GLY A 204 -15.19 -11.47 -4.78
N ASN A 205 -14.35 -12.24 -5.45
CA ASN A 205 -13.58 -11.78 -6.60
C ASN A 205 -14.50 -11.38 -7.76
N PHE A 206 -15.57 -12.15 -8.00
CA PHE A 206 -16.59 -11.79 -9.00
C PHE A 206 -17.39 -10.55 -8.58
N ALA A 207 -17.85 -10.48 -7.31
CA ALA A 207 -18.57 -9.33 -6.78
C ALA A 207 -17.75 -8.04 -6.90
N ARG A 208 -16.46 -8.08 -6.54
CA ARG A 208 -15.53 -6.94 -6.69
C ARG A 208 -15.36 -6.53 -8.14
N LYS A 209 -15.17 -7.48 -9.05
CA LYS A 209 -14.99 -7.19 -10.48
C LYS A 209 -16.16 -6.43 -11.07
N PHE A 210 -17.38 -6.75 -10.68
CA PHE A 210 -18.61 -6.10 -11.18
C PHE A 210 -19.10 -4.95 -10.30
N SER A 211 -18.36 -4.57 -9.25
CA SER A 211 -18.75 -3.43 -8.40
C SER A 211 -18.66 -2.11 -9.20
N PRO A 212 -19.59 -1.15 -8.98
CA PRO A 212 -19.56 0.15 -9.65
C PRO A 212 -18.24 0.90 -9.42
N GLU A 213 -17.66 0.77 -8.24
CA GLU A 213 -16.39 1.39 -7.89
C GLU A 213 -15.24 0.83 -8.75
N THR A 214 -15.15 -0.48 -8.92
CA THR A 214 -14.14 -1.11 -9.78
C THR A 214 -14.36 -0.72 -11.24
N GLN A 215 -15.60 -0.73 -11.71
CA GLN A 215 -15.93 -0.39 -13.10
C GLN A 215 -15.59 1.06 -13.48
N ARG A 216 -15.80 2.03 -12.55
CA ARG A 216 -15.41 3.43 -12.77
C ARG A 216 -13.89 3.63 -12.85
N ASN A 217 -13.12 2.76 -12.23
CA ASN A 217 -11.67 2.87 -12.11
C ASN A 217 -10.90 1.93 -13.05
N ILE A 218 -11.57 1.29 -14.00
CA ILE A 218 -10.89 0.46 -15.01
C ILE A 218 -10.06 1.37 -15.91
N THR A 219 -8.77 1.05 -16.01
CA THR A 219 -7.85 1.69 -16.93
C THR A 219 -7.61 0.81 -18.16
N THR A 220 -7.34 1.44 -19.30
CA THR A 220 -6.96 0.73 -20.52
C THR A 220 -5.62 -0.01 -20.31
N LEU A 221 -5.38 -1.02 -21.13
CA LEU A 221 -4.10 -1.75 -21.08
C LEU A 221 -2.92 -0.80 -21.31
N PHE A 222 -3.06 0.14 -22.24
CA PHE A 222 -2.03 1.14 -22.54
C PHE A 222 -1.76 2.07 -21.33
N GLU A 223 -2.80 2.54 -20.66
CA GLU A 223 -2.64 3.36 -19.44
C GLU A 223 -1.94 2.58 -18.33
N ARG A 224 -2.27 1.30 -18.14
CA ARG A 224 -1.60 0.44 -17.14
C ARG A 224 -0.12 0.26 -17.44
N TYR A 225 0.26 0.02 -18.69
CA TYR A 225 1.65 0.00 -19.11
C TYR A 225 2.33 1.35 -18.88
N SER A 226 1.70 2.46 -19.29
CA SER A 226 2.23 3.81 -19.10
C SER A 226 2.48 4.12 -17.62
N GLN A 227 1.51 3.81 -16.75
CA GLN A 227 1.63 4.01 -15.30
C GLN A 227 2.74 3.13 -14.69
N PHE A 228 2.85 1.87 -15.13
CA PHE A 228 3.92 0.97 -14.70
C PHE A 228 5.29 1.52 -15.11
N PHE A 229 5.47 1.93 -16.36
CA PHE A 229 6.73 2.52 -16.82
C PHE A 229 7.05 3.84 -16.15
N LYS A 230 6.06 4.71 -15.87
CA LYS A 230 6.26 5.91 -15.05
C LYS A 230 6.76 5.57 -13.66
N MET A 231 6.17 4.59 -13.00
CA MET A 231 6.63 4.11 -11.69
C MET A 231 8.08 3.63 -11.75
N VAL A 232 8.44 2.78 -12.70
CA VAL A 232 9.83 2.32 -12.88
C VAL A 232 10.74 3.48 -13.26
N HIS A 233 10.25 4.45 -14.06
CA HIS A 233 11.04 5.60 -14.50
C HIS A 233 11.42 6.53 -13.34
N THR A 234 10.60 6.72 -12.35
CA THR A 234 10.93 7.52 -11.16
C THR A 234 12.01 6.87 -10.30
N MET A 235 12.25 5.55 -10.47
CA MET A 235 13.23 4.79 -9.71
C MET A 235 14.59 4.77 -10.40
N ILE A 236 15.33 5.90 -10.37
CA ILE A 236 16.64 6.04 -11.03
C ILE A 236 17.63 4.93 -10.61
N ILE A 237 17.68 4.60 -9.32
CA ILE A 237 18.56 3.56 -8.78
C ILE A 237 18.24 2.19 -9.41
N LEU A 238 16.96 1.87 -9.56
CA LEU A 238 16.52 0.62 -10.19
C LEU A 238 17.00 0.52 -11.65
N LYS A 239 16.94 1.62 -12.42
CA LYS A 239 17.44 1.65 -13.81
C LYS A 239 18.92 1.39 -13.88
N ILE A 240 19.70 2.04 -13.01
CA ILE A 240 21.16 1.82 -12.96
C ILE A 240 21.46 0.36 -12.64
N LEU A 241 20.76 -0.23 -11.68
CA LEU A 241 20.94 -1.63 -11.30
C LEU A 241 20.49 -2.60 -12.40
N ILE A 242 19.40 -2.32 -13.10
CA ILE A 242 18.96 -3.11 -14.27
C ILE A 242 20.03 -3.03 -15.37
N PHE A 243 20.55 -1.85 -15.65
CA PHE A 243 21.61 -1.66 -16.65
C PHE A 243 22.88 -2.42 -16.26
N LEU A 244 23.33 -2.33 -15.01
CA LEU A 244 24.49 -3.10 -14.51
C LEU A 244 24.23 -4.60 -14.57
N LEU A 245 23.01 -5.06 -14.29
CA LEU A 245 22.60 -6.45 -14.41
C LEU A 245 22.71 -6.94 -15.85
N LEU A 246 22.21 -6.16 -16.81
CA LEU A 246 22.30 -6.48 -18.24
C LEU A 246 23.75 -6.55 -18.70
N LEU A 247 24.60 -5.58 -18.35
CA LEU A 247 26.02 -5.59 -18.65
C LEU A 247 26.73 -6.83 -18.07
N PHE A 248 26.35 -7.22 -16.84
CA PHE A 248 26.89 -8.40 -16.19
C PHE A 248 26.44 -9.69 -16.89
N ILE A 249 25.18 -9.82 -17.26
CA ILE A 249 24.63 -10.96 -18.00
C ILE A 249 25.37 -11.08 -19.34
N ILE A 250 25.57 -9.98 -20.07
CA ILE A 250 26.30 -9.94 -21.34
C ILE A 250 27.76 -10.37 -21.14
N LYS A 251 28.44 -9.76 -20.15
CA LYS A 251 29.84 -10.16 -19.83
C LYS A 251 29.95 -11.63 -19.46
N TYR A 252 29.02 -12.13 -18.65
CA TYR A 252 29.00 -13.52 -18.22
C TYR A 252 28.74 -14.47 -19.38
N TYR A 253 27.77 -14.15 -20.24
CA TYR A 253 27.41 -14.97 -21.40
C TYR A 253 28.52 -15.03 -22.43
N LEU A 254 29.25 -13.92 -22.63
CA LEU A 254 30.36 -13.84 -23.60
C LEU A 254 31.70 -14.42 -23.08
N TYR A 255 31.93 -14.37 -21.76
CA TYR A 255 33.27 -14.68 -21.21
C TYR A 255 33.37 -15.96 -20.37
N GLU A 256 32.32 -16.37 -19.68
CA GLU A 256 32.44 -17.44 -18.65
C GLU A 256 31.43 -18.59 -18.77
N LYS A 257 31.15 -19.09 -19.95
CA LYS A 257 30.17 -20.16 -20.26
C LYS A 257 30.26 -21.45 -19.39
N LYS A 258 31.17 -21.56 -18.44
CA LYS A 258 31.48 -22.89 -17.84
C LYS A 258 31.21 -23.08 -16.33
N LYS A 259 30.93 -22.09 -15.47
CA LYS A 259 31.01 -22.41 -14.03
C LYS A 259 30.04 -21.71 -13.06
N LYS A 260 29.23 -20.72 -13.41
CA LYS A 260 28.38 -20.02 -12.43
C LYS A 260 26.88 -20.18 -12.77
N TYR A 261 26.11 -20.62 -11.82
CA TYR A 261 24.64 -20.78 -11.95
C TYR A 261 23.98 -19.40 -11.89
N ILE A 262 23.12 -19.08 -12.84
CA ILE A 262 22.30 -17.88 -12.83
C ILE A 262 20.89 -18.29 -12.43
N PRO A 263 20.23 -17.61 -11.50
CA PRO A 263 18.84 -17.90 -11.14
C PRO A 263 17.87 -17.38 -12.22
N LEU A 264 18.04 -17.88 -13.45
CA LEU A 264 17.22 -17.48 -14.62
C LEU A 264 15.74 -17.77 -14.41
N ASP A 265 15.42 -18.88 -13.76
CA ASP A 265 14.07 -19.25 -13.40
C ASP A 265 13.39 -18.20 -12.53
N MET A 266 14.08 -17.60 -11.54
CA MET A 266 13.55 -16.52 -10.72
C MET A 266 13.35 -15.23 -11.55
N ILE A 267 14.33 -14.88 -12.40
CA ILE A 267 14.27 -13.68 -13.24
C ILE A 267 13.10 -13.78 -14.23
N ILE A 268 13.03 -14.91 -14.95
CA ILE A 268 11.99 -15.13 -15.97
C ILE A 268 10.61 -15.23 -15.31
N THR A 269 10.49 -15.96 -14.19
CA THR A 269 9.23 -16.01 -13.40
C THR A 269 8.77 -14.63 -13.00
N SER A 270 9.69 -13.79 -12.49
CA SER A 270 9.37 -12.40 -12.11
C SER A 270 8.90 -11.59 -13.32
N GLY A 271 9.61 -11.66 -14.44
CA GLY A 271 9.25 -10.95 -15.67
C GLY A 271 7.88 -11.36 -16.21
N ILE A 272 7.61 -12.66 -16.32
CA ILE A 272 6.32 -13.17 -16.77
C ILE A 272 5.20 -12.77 -15.82
N THR A 273 5.44 -12.88 -14.50
CA THR A 273 4.44 -12.48 -13.49
C THR A 273 4.11 -10.99 -13.59
N LEU A 274 5.11 -10.12 -13.76
CA LEU A 274 4.89 -8.68 -13.96
C LEU A 274 4.02 -8.40 -15.19
N VAL A 275 4.33 -9.02 -16.32
CA VAL A 275 3.56 -8.85 -17.56
C VAL A 275 2.12 -9.33 -17.38
N LEU A 276 1.93 -10.52 -16.81
CA LEU A 276 0.59 -11.06 -16.56
C LEU A 276 -0.21 -10.18 -15.59
N MET A 277 0.41 -9.64 -14.55
CA MET A 277 -0.28 -8.74 -13.62
C MET A 277 -0.75 -7.44 -14.32
N ILE A 278 0.07 -6.83 -15.17
CA ILE A 278 -0.33 -5.66 -15.96
C ILE A 278 -1.52 -5.97 -16.87
N ILE A 279 -1.56 -7.18 -17.45
CA ILE A 279 -2.65 -7.62 -18.33
C ILE A 279 -3.94 -7.88 -17.56
N ILE A 280 -3.85 -8.58 -16.42
CA ILE A 280 -5.02 -9.12 -15.69
C ILE A 280 -5.65 -8.06 -14.78
N MET A 281 -4.85 -7.20 -14.13
CA MET A 281 -5.39 -6.23 -13.18
C MET A 281 -6.23 -5.16 -13.87
N PRO A 282 -7.38 -4.76 -13.30
CA PRO A 282 -8.24 -3.73 -13.88
C PRO A 282 -7.61 -2.33 -13.83
N ARG A 283 -6.72 -2.09 -12.88
CA ARG A 283 -5.96 -0.85 -12.69
C ARG A 283 -4.56 -1.15 -12.17
N ASN A 284 -3.65 -0.20 -12.31
CA ASN A 284 -2.29 -0.34 -11.80
C ASN A 284 -2.28 -0.20 -10.27
N GLU A 285 -1.91 -1.29 -9.58
CA GLU A 285 -1.75 -1.35 -8.12
C GLU A 285 -0.30 -1.66 -7.76
N PRO A 286 0.53 -0.66 -7.44
CA PRO A 286 1.97 -0.87 -7.18
C PRO A 286 2.28 -1.93 -6.11
N ARG A 287 1.42 -2.05 -5.09
CA ARG A 287 1.52 -3.08 -4.01
C ARG A 287 1.49 -4.50 -4.54
N ALA A 288 0.73 -4.75 -5.59
CA ALA A 288 0.60 -6.10 -6.15
C ALA A 288 1.88 -6.59 -6.84
N TYR A 289 2.80 -5.69 -7.16
CA TYR A 289 4.07 -6.06 -7.79
C TYR A 289 5.16 -6.48 -6.78
N LEU A 290 4.88 -6.51 -5.46
CA LEU A 290 5.90 -6.80 -4.44
C LEU A 290 6.65 -8.09 -4.71
N ALA A 291 5.96 -9.22 -4.89
CA ALA A 291 6.62 -10.51 -5.05
C ALA A 291 7.55 -10.56 -6.29
N PRO A 292 7.09 -10.23 -7.52
CA PRO A 292 7.97 -10.24 -8.67
C PRO A 292 9.11 -9.20 -8.57
N PHE A 293 8.88 -7.99 -8.01
CA PHE A 293 9.97 -7.04 -7.77
C PHE A 293 10.99 -7.57 -6.76
N TYR A 294 10.51 -8.21 -5.70
CA TYR A 294 11.38 -8.79 -4.68
C TYR A 294 12.32 -9.84 -5.26
N PHE A 295 11.84 -10.79 -6.05
CA PHE A 295 12.70 -11.80 -6.67
C PHE A 295 13.62 -11.23 -7.74
N PHE A 296 13.21 -10.15 -8.39
CA PHE A 296 14.07 -9.39 -9.26
C PHE A 296 15.22 -8.72 -8.49
N ILE A 297 14.93 -8.08 -7.36
CA ILE A 297 15.92 -7.49 -6.43
C ILE A 297 16.85 -8.58 -5.88
N LEU A 298 16.32 -9.74 -5.53
CA LEU A 298 17.11 -10.87 -5.06
C LEU A 298 18.08 -11.36 -6.13
N SER A 299 17.68 -11.34 -7.39
CA SER A 299 18.55 -11.64 -8.52
C SER A 299 19.65 -10.58 -8.71
N ILE A 300 19.30 -9.29 -8.60
CA ILE A 300 20.28 -8.18 -8.59
C ILE A 300 21.30 -8.38 -7.45
N PHE A 301 20.80 -8.67 -6.24
CA PHE A 301 21.68 -8.95 -5.09
C PHE A 301 22.65 -10.09 -5.39
N TYR A 302 22.19 -11.17 -6.01
CA TYR A 302 23.03 -12.29 -6.39
C TYR A 302 24.19 -11.85 -7.31
N PHE A 303 23.92 -11.03 -8.32
CA PHE A 303 24.97 -10.53 -9.21
C PHE A 303 25.94 -9.58 -8.51
N LEU A 304 25.45 -8.69 -7.67
CA LEU A 304 26.29 -7.83 -6.83
C LEU A 304 27.20 -8.69 -5.94
N LYS A 305 26.65 -9.77 -5.36
CA LYS A 305 27.42 -10.72 -4.54
C LYS A 305 28.57 -11.34 -5.31
N LEU A 306 28.35 -11.76 -6.55
CA LEU A 306 29.43 -12.29 -7.41
C LEU A 306 30.49 -11.24 -7.66
N LEU A 307 30.09 -10.00 -7.96
CA LEU A 307 31.04 -8.91 -8.25
C LEU A 307 31.96 -8.61 -7.06
N TYR A 308 31.41 -8.47 -5.85
CA TYR A 308 32.24 -8.10 -4.70
C TYR A 308 32.97 -9.30 -4.05
N THR A 309 32.60 -10.55 -4.35
CA THR A 309 33.40 -11.71 -3.97
C THR A 309 34.62 -11.89 -4.83
N ASP A 310 34.51 -11.54 -6.11
CA ASP A 310 35.60 -11.70 -7.07
C ASP A 310 36.58 -10.50 -7.07
N ASN A 311 36.13 -9.31 -6.58
CA ASN A 311 36.93 -8.10 -6.62
C ASN A 311 36.83 -7.26 -5.33
N ARG A 312 37.98 -7.05 -4.65
CA ARG A 312 38.10 -6.28 -3.42
C ARG A 312 37.66 -4.79 -3.57
N TYR A 313 37.93 -4.19 -4.73
CA TYR A 313 37.47 -2.80 -4.98
C TYR A 313 35.97 -2.70 -5.03
N PHE A 314 35.29 -3.68 -5.60
CA PHE A 314 33.84 -3.77 -5.61
C PHE A 314 33.27 -3.97 -4.19
N LEU A 315 33.95 -4.70 -3.33
CA LEU A 315 33.55 -4.84 -1.93
C LEU A 315 33.65 -3.50 -1.18
N TYR A 316 34.73 -2.74 -1.37
CA TYR A 316 34.88 -1.41 -0.75
C TYR A 316 33.84 -0.43 -1.30
N PHE A 317 33.60 -0.42 -2.61
CA PHE A 317 32.56 0.37 -3.24
C PHE A 317 31.17 0.02 -2.70
N SER A 318 30.83 -1.26 -2.53
CA SER A 318 29.58 -1.70 -1.94
C SER A 318 29.43 -1.22 -0.50
N LYS A 319 30.48 -1.30 0.32
CA LYS A 319 30.46 -0.79 1.71
C LYS A 319 30.25 0.73 1.75
N PHE A 320 30.94 1.47 0.88
CA PHE A 320 30.79 2.92 0.75
C PHE A 320 29.36 3.31 0.34
N SER A 321 28.82 2.64 -0.68
CA SER A 321 27.43 2.86 -1.14
C SER A 321 26.41 2.57 -0.03
N MET A 322 26.60 1.49 0.76
CA MET A 322 25.75 1.21 1.93
C MET A 322 25.86 2.30 3.00
N GLY A 323 27.06 2.86 3.22
CA GLY A 323 27.24 4.01 4.11
C GLY A 323 26.44 5.23 3.67
N ILE A 324 26.46 5.55 2.37
CA ILE A 324 25.63 6.63 1.80
C ILE A 324 24.14 6.33 1.97
N MET A 325 23.68 5.12 1.67
CA MET A 325 22.27 4.73 1.83
C MET A 325 21.83 4.81 3.29
N LEU A 326 22.67 4.39 4.23
CA LEU A 326 22.43 4.56 5.66
C LEU A 326 22.34 6.03 6.04
N PHE A 327 23.25 6.86 5.55
CA PHE A 327 23.23 8.30 5.80
C PHE A 327 21.96 8.97 5.28
N ILE A 328 21.56 8.67 4.04
CA ILE A 328 20.28 9.15 3.47
C ILE A 328 19.10 8.73 4.33
N SER A 329 19.07 7.46 4.77
CA SER A 329 17.99 6.95 5.62
C SER A 329 17.93 7.67 6.96
N LEU A 330 19.07 7.90 7.61
CA LEU A 330 19.17 8.58 8.90
C LEU A 330 18.84 10.08 8.80
N CYS A 331 19.24 10.75 7.71
CA CYS A 331 19.07 12.20 7.57
C CYS A 331 17.72 12.62 6.99
N ASN A 332 17.07 11.76 6.21
CA ASN A 332 15.82 12.11 5.52
C ASN A 332 14.64 11.21 5.88
N ILE A 333 14.77 9.88 5.65
CA ILE A 333 13.62 8.98 5.72
C ILE A 333 13.17 8.76 7.17
N ILE A 334 14.12 8.45 8.07
CA ILE A 334 13.81 8.22 9.49
C ILE A 334 13.27 9.49 10.17
N PRO A 335 13.90 10.68 10.02
CA PRO A 335 13.33 11.91 10.54
C PRO A 335 11.93 12.23 10.01
N TYR A 336 11.64 11.94 8.73
CA TYR A 336 10.30 12.08 8.20
C TYR A 336 9.27 11.29 9.00
N TYR A 337 9.51 10.00 9.28
CA TYR A 337 8.58 9.20 10.07
C TYR A 337 8.41 9.73 11.50
N PHE A 338 9.51 10.06 12.18
CA PHE A 338 9.49 10.46 13.59
C PHE A 338 9.03 11.90 13.80
N LEU A 339 9.49 12.83 12.96
CA LEU A 339 9.23 14.25 13.18
C LEU A 339 7.97 14.73 12.44
N THR A 340 7.71 14.20 11.26
CA THR A 340 6.58 14.67 10.46
C THR A 340 5.34 13.80 10.67
N VAL A 341 5.43 12.50 10.35
CA VAL A 341 4.25 11.60 10.42
C VAL A 341 3.72 11.51 11.83
N ARG A 342 4.58 11.29 12.82
CA ARG A 342 4.17 11.19 14.23
C ARG A 342 3.60 12.50 14.75
N ARG A 343 4.14 13.65 14.35
CA ARG A 343 3.60 14.95 14.76
C ARG A 343 2.21 15.17 14.20
N LEU A 344 2.00 14.91 12.90
CA LEU A 344 0.71 15.04 12.25
C LEU A 344 -0.33 14.09 12.88
N ASP A 345 0.06 12.86 13.15
CA ASP A 345 -0.83 11.88 13.81
C ASP A 345 -1.18 12.32 15.24
N ASN A 346 -0.20 12.79 16.01
CA ASN A 346 -0.45 13.30 17.36
C ASN A 346 -1.40 14.52 17.36
N GLU A 347 -1.25 15.43 16.41
CA GLU A 347 -2.16 16.57 16.23
C GLU A 347 -3.58 16.06 15.91
N ARG A 348 -3.70 15.14 14.94
CA ARG A 348 -4.99 14.53 14.58
C ARG A 348 -5.64 13.81 15.76
N GLN A 349 -4.88 13.05 16.53
CA GLN A 349 -5.38 12.34 17.72
C GLN A 349 -5.85 13.32 18.81
N LYS A 350 -5.12 14.43 19.05
CA LYS A 350 -5.55 15.47 20.00
C LYS A 350 -6.86 16.11 19.57
N MET A 351 -6.99 16.46 18.30
CA MET A 351 -8.24 17.01 17.74
C MET A 351 -9.39 16.00 17.86
N THR A 352 -9.13 14.74 17.49
CA THR A 352 -10.11 13.65 17.61
C THR A 352 -10.62 13.49 19.04
N LYS A 353 -9.71 13.47 20.02
CA LYS A 353 -10.04 13.38 21.44
C LYS A 353 -10.91 14.57 21.88
N TYR A 354 -10.51 15.78 21.53
CA TYR A 354 -11.26 16.99 21.84
C TYR A 354 -12.69 16.95 21.26
N TYR A 355 -12.85 16.54 20.00
CA TYR A 355 -14.15 16.43 19.35
C TYR A 355 -15.06 15.39 20.00
N ILE A 356 -14.52 14.26 20.43
CA ILE A 356 -15.26 13.21 21.14
C ILE A 356 -15.69 13.73 22.51
N GLU A 357 -14.80 14.36 23.28
CA GLU A 357 -15.08 14.90 24.63
C GLU A 357 -16.15 16.01 24.59
N ASN A 358 -16.20 16.79 23.52
CA ASN A 358 -17.19 17.85 23.34
C ASN A 358 -18.43 17.42 22.54
N ASN A 359 -18.59 16.11 22.25
CA ASN A 359 -19.72 15.53 21.50
C ASN A 359 -19.96 16.17 20.12
N LEU A 360 -18.92 16.71 19.48
CA LEU A 360 -19.02 17.30 18.15
C LEU A 360 -19.18 16.20 17.09
N LYS A 361 -20.19 16.33 16.23
CA LYS A 361 -20.53 15.31 15.22
C LYS A 361 -20.07 15.66 13.81
N GLU A 362 -20.07 16.94 13.45
CA GLU A 362 -19.48 17.45 12.21
C GLU A 362 -18.15 18.12 12.58
N VAL A 363 -17.03 17.60 12.07
CA VAL A 363 -15.69 17.95 12.52
C VAL A 363 -14.75 18.24 11.36
N VAL A 364 -13.82 19.16 11.58
CA VAL A 364 -12.85 19.60 10.59
C VAL A 364 -11.43 19.36 11.11
N PHE A 365 -10.58 18.78 10.28
CA PHE A 365 -9.16 18.56 10.57
C PHE A 365 -8.29 19.43 9.68
N TYR A 366 -7.09 19.78 10.18
CA TYR A 366 -6.05 20.36 9.33
C TYR A 366 -5.34 19.26 8.55
N GLU A 367 -5.21 19.47 7.24
CA GLU A 367 -4.33 18.69 6.38
C GLU A 367 -3.37 19.61 5.63
N ASN A 368 -2.13 19.20 5.55
CA ASN A 368 -1.10 20.00 4.90
C ASN A 368 -0.43 19.22 3.77
N ASP A 369 -0.87 19.44 2.54
CA ASP A 369 -0.36 18.77 1.35
C ASP A 369 1.12 19.04 1.08
N SER A 370 1.62 20.24 1.46
CA SER A 370 2.98 20.68 1.10
C SER A 370 4.09 19.88 1.74
N ILE A 371 3.85 19.34 2.94
CA ILE A 371 4.85 18.53 3.68
C ILE A 371 4.84 17.08 3.20
N LEU A 372 3.65 16.55 2.91
CA LEU A 372 3.48 15.14 2.52
C LEU A 372 3.93 14.88 1.08
N ASN A 373 3.83 15.87 0.21
CA ASN A 373 4.23 15.77 -1.20
C ASN A 373 5.76 15.84 -1.41
N LYS A 374 6.54 16.20 -0.38
CA LYS A 374 8.01 16.26 -0.47
C LYS A 374 8.69 14.88 -0.38
N MET A 375 7.99 13.84 0.07
CA MET A 375 8.57 12.50 0.17
C MET A 375 8.31 11.68 -1.07
N ASP A 376 9.28 10.85 -1.44
CA ASP A 376 9.13 9.82 -2.45
C ASP A 376 7.92 8.93 -2.13
N SER A 377 7.15 8.58 -3.15
CA SER A 377 5.96 7.74 -3.04
C SER A 377 6.21 6.40 -2.32
N SER A 378 7.42 5.86 -2.43
CA SER A 378 7.82 4.60 -1.79
C SER A 378 7.78 4.65 -0.26
N HIS A 379 8.04 5.82 0.32
CA HIS A 379 8.12 6.03 1.77
C HIS A 379 6.96 6.85 2.35
N ARG A 380 5.95 7.18 1.55
CA ARG A 380 4.79 7.93 2.05
C ARG A 380 4.01 7.09 3.07
N ALA A 381 3.91 7.62 4.29
CA ALA A 381 3.42 6.88 5.45
C ALA A 381 2.16 7.47 6.10
N TYR A 382 1.57 8.48 5.50
CA TYR A 382 0.42 9.19 6.07
C TYR A 382 -0.66 9.33 5.02
N GLU A 383 -1.88 8.92 5.38
CA GLU A 383 -3.05 9.10 4.53
C GLU A 383 -3.79 10.36 4.95
N MET A 384 -4.01 11.24 3.99
CA MET A 384 -4.72 12.48 4.21
C MET A 384 -6.22 12.23 4.32
N LEU A 385 -6.87 13.02 5.16
CA LEU A 385 -8.29 13.27 5.07
C LEU A 385 -8.53 14.29 3.94
N PHE A 386 -9.72 14.30 3.39
CA PHE A 386 -10.08 15.13 2.25
C PHE A 386 -11.14 16.16 2.60
N LEU A 387 -11.26 17.19 1.78
CA LEU A 387 -12.30 18.21 1.95
C LEU A 387 -13.70 17.59 1.91
N TYR A 388 -13.92 16.58 1.08
CA TYR A 388 -15.21 15.95 0.90
C TYR A 388 -15.43 14.78 1.88
N PRO A 389 -16.50 14.78 2.71
CA PRO A 389 -16.67 13.81 3.77
C PRO A 389 -17.04 12.40 3.31
N GLU A 390 -17.59 12.23 2.11
CA GLU A 390 -17.99 10.92 1.55
C GLU A 390 -16.85 10.17 0.88
N VAL A 391 -15.65 10.77 0.78
CA VAL A 391 -14.47 10.05 0.35
C VAL A 391 -14.20 8.89 1.30
N PHE A 392 -13.77 7.76 0.75
CA PHE A 392 -13.53 6.51 1.45
C PHE A 392 -12.82 6.69 2.81
N THR A 393 -11.70 7.41 2.84
CA THR A 393 -10.93 7.67 4.06
C THR A 393 -11.71 8.42 5.13
N ASN A 394 -12.38 9.50 4.76
CA ASN A 394 -13.16 10.31 5.69
C ASN A 394 -14.37 9.54 6.22
N SER A 395 -15.06 8.80 5.36
CA SER A 395 -16.23 8.00 5.71
C SER A 395 -15.89 6.92 6.73
N TYR A 396 -14.81 6.16 6.52
CA TYR A 396 -14.42 5.13 7.49
C TYR A 396 -13.75 5.69 8.74
N PHE A 397 -13.03 6.81 8.64
CA PHE A 397 -12.53 7.55 9.80
C PHE A 397 -13.68 8.05 10.68
N SER A 398 -14.70 8.67 10.07
CA SER A 398 -15.89 9.16 10.78
C SER A 398 -16.62 8.02 11.51
N LYS A 399 -16.86 6.91 10.82
CA LYS A 399 -17.46 5.70 11.38
C LYS A 399 -16.65 5.13 12.56
N TYR A 400 -15.31 5.09 12.42
CA TYR A 400 -14.42 4.53 13.44
C TYR A 400 -14.48 5.32 14.75
N TYR A 401 -14.54 6.65 14.67
CA TYR A 401 -14.57 7.55 15.84
C TYR A 401 -15.97 8.00 16.27
N GLY A 402 -17.00 7.65 15.51
CA GLY A 402 -18.41 7.98 15.82
C GLY A 402 -18.81 9.41 15.44
N PHE A 403 -18.10 10.01 14.47
CA PHE A 403 -18.50 11.29 13.87
C PHE A 403 -19.60 11.10 12.83
N TYR A 404 -20.39 12.15 12.58
CA TYR A 404 -21.36 12.16 11.49
C TYR A 404 -20.70 12.50 10.16
N LYS A 405 -19.90 13.59 10.14
CA LYS A 405 -19.12 14.01 8.98
C LYS A 405 -17.73 14.48 9.38
N VAL A 406 -16.75 14.15 8.56
CA VAL A 406 -15.34 14.54 8.73
C VAL A 406 -14.89 15.26 7.46
N TYR A 407 -14.34 16.45 7.64
CA TYR A 407 -13.77 17.28 6.59
C TYR A 407 -12.30 17.53 6.88
N ALA A 408 -11.52 17.85 5.85
CA ALA A 408 -10.14 18.30 6.02
C ALA A 408 -9.87 19.56 5.18
N ILE A 409 -9.22 20.53 5.79
CA ILE A 409 -8.94 21.84 5.18
C ILE A 409 -7.48 22.24 5.39
N PRO A 410 -6.92 23.10 4.54
CA PRO A 410 -5.61 23.69 4.78
C PRO A 410 -5.56 24.47 6.10
N ARG A 411 -4.38 24.54 6.71
CA ARG A 411 -4.16 25.33 7.93
C ARG A 411 -4.41 26.83 7.68
N GLY A 412 -5.04 27.51 8.62
CA GLY A 412 -5.40 28.92 8.47
C GLY A 412 -6.59 29.17 7.55
N SER A 413 -7.44 28.15 7.38
CA SER A 413 -8.69 28.26 6.60
C SER A 413 -9.90 27.86 7.44
N LYS A 414 -11.07 28.39 7.04
CA LYS A 414 -12.39 27.98 7.52
C LYS A 414 -13.11 27.17 6.45
N LEU A 415 -13.99 26.27 6.83
CA LEU A 415 -14.83 25.49 5.91
C LEU A 415 -16.21 26.15 5.79
N PHE A 416 -16.57 26.48 4.57
CA PHE A 416 -17.91 26.93 4.20
C PHE A 416 -18.63 25.82 3.44
N ILE A 417 -19.84 25.51 3.86
CA ILE A 417 -20.73 24.58 3.19
C ILE A 417 -21.97 25.36 2.77
N ILE A 418 -22.22 25.46 1.49
CA ILE A 418 -23.38 26.13 0.92
C ILE A 418 -24.26 25.04 0.29
N GLU A 419 -25.46 24.88 0.83
CA GLU A 419 -26.50 24.00 0.30
C GLU A 419 -27.48 24.85 -0.54
N PHE A 420 -27.71 24.43 -1.78
CA PHE A 420 -28.64 25.08 -2.69
C PHE A 420 -29.98 24.32 -2.78
N GLU A 421 -31.05 24.99 -3.20
CA GLU A 421 -32.30 24.32 -3.52
C GLU A 421 -32.14 23.45 -4.77
N MET A 422 -32.92 22.37 -4.86
CA MET A 422 -32.93 21.50 -6.02
C MET A 422 -33.29 22.27 -7.31
N GLY A 423 -32.55 22.04 -8.38
CA GLY A 423 -32.75 22.73 -9.66
C GLY A 423 -31.94 24.02 -9.80
N SER A 424 -31.13 24.40 -8.80
CA SER A 424 -30.21 25.54 -8.92
C SER A 424 -29.13 25.28 -9.99
N ARG A 425 -28.85 26.31 -10.82
CA ARG A 425 -27.78 26.25 -11.84
C ARG A 425 -26.44 26.63 -11.20
N LEU A 426 -25.69 25.62 -10.77
CA LEU A 426 -24.41 25.82 -10.04
C LEU A 426 -23.24 26.21 -10.97
N ASP A 427 -23.34 25.97 -12.25
CA ASP A 427 -22.37 26.33 -13.29
C ASP A 427 -22.20 27.86 -13.51
N LYS A 428 -23.17 28.64 -13.01
CA LYS A 428 -23.20 30.10 -13.13
C LYS A 428 -22.90 30.84 -11.80
N ILE A 429 -22.42 30.13 -10.78
CA ILE A 429 -22.17 30.74 -9.49
C ILE A 429 -20.72 31.22 -9.41
N GLU A 430 -20.56 32.49 -9.11
CA GLU A 430 -19.28 33.12 -8.78
C GLU A 430 -19.25 33.47 -7.30
N ILE A 431 -18.11 33.14 -6.64
CA ILE A 431 -17.90 33.46 -5.23
C ILE A 431 -16.75 34.45 -5.19
N ASN A 432 -17.05 35.65 -4.70
CA ASN A 432 -16.11 36.76 -4.56
C ASN A 432 -15.70 36.91 -3.10
N LEU A 433 -14.42 37.13 -2.87
CA LEU A 433 -13.84 37.46 -1.57
C LEU A 433 -13.45 38.93 -1.55
N ASP A 434 -13.54 39.60 -0.42
CA ASP A 434 -13.22 40.99 -0.22
C ASP A 434 -11.76 41.36 -0.54
N GLN A 435 -10.83 40.43 -0.58
CA GLN A 435 -9.40 40.65 -0.84
C GLN A 435 -8.93 40.34 -2.27
N GLY A 436 -9.81 40.15 -3.23
CA GLY A 436 -9.44 40.05 -4.66
C GLY A 436 -8.58 38.83 -5.06
N ASN A 437 -8.27 37.93 -4.17
CA ASN A 437 -7.33 36.82 -4.41
C ASN A 437 -8.10 35.55 -4.83
N LYS A 438 -8.39 35.42 -6.13
CA LYS A 438 -9.09 34.27 -6.71
C LYS A 438 -8.32 32.92 -6.60
N ASN A 439 -7.02 32.96 -6.28
CA ASN A 439 -6.12 31.78 -6.38
C ASN A 439 -6.07 30.88 -5.13
N SER A 440 -6.79 31.20 -4.07
CA SER A 440 -6.72 30.45 -2.78
C SER A 440 -7.99 29.69 -2.42
N ILE A 441 -8.98 29.66 -3.29
CA ILE A 441 -10.23 28.94 -3.02
C ILE A 441 -10.15 27.52 -3.60
N ASN A 442 -10.05 26.51 -2.73
CA ASN A 442 -10.35 25.14 -3.12
C ASN A 442 -11.87 24.96 -3.03
N SER A 443 -12.55 24.89 -4.18
CA SER A 443 -13.97 24.64 -4.26
C SER A 443 -14.24 23.22 -4.76
N PHE A 444 -15.21 22.55 -4.15
CA PHE A 444 -15.70 21.27 -4.60
C PHE A 444 -17.22 21.31 -4.67
N GLN A 445 -17.79 21.02 -5.83
CA GLN A 445 -19.23 21.00 -6.06
C GLN A 445 -19.73 19.57 -6.18
N ILE A 446 -20.78 19.23 -5.43
CA ILE A 446 -21.45 17.93 -5.52
C ILE A 446 -22.94 18.15 -5.40
N ASP A 447 -23.70 17.67 -6.37
CA ASP A 447 -25.15 17.81 -6.43
C ASP A 447 -25.57 19.27 -6.14
N ASN A 448 -26.23 19.49 -5.01
CA ASN A 448 -26.70 20.79 -4.58
C ASN A 448 -25.82 21.46 -3.52
N MET A 449 -24.58 21.02 -3.36
CA MET A 449 -23.67 21.51 -2.31
C MET A 449 -22.38 22.07 -2.91
N SER A 450 -21.92 23.20 -2.40
CA SER A 450 -20.56 23.72 -2.60
C SER A 450 -19.81 23.72 -1.28
N LEU A 451 -18.63 23.09 -1.29
CA LEU A 451 -17.66 23.08 -0.20
C LEU A 451 -16.52 24.04 -0.57
N LEU A 452 -16.24 24.99 0.29
CA LEU A 452 -15.25 26.03 0.06
C LEU A 452 -14.29 26.10 1.23
N THR A 453 -12.99 26.13 0.95
CA THR A 453 -11.99 26.49 1.95
C THR A 453 -11.59 27.93 1.75
N ILE A 454 -11.77 28.73 2.78
CA ILE A 454 -11.53 30.17 2.74
C ILE A 454 -10.51 30.51 3.80
N PRO A 455 -9.47 31.31 3.47
CA PRO A 455 -8.49 31.78 4.44
C PRO A 455 -9.15 32.51 5.62
N GLU A 456 -8.62 32.35 6.83
CA GLU A 456 -9.15 32.99 8.05
C GLU A 456 -9.15 34.53 7.97
N GLU A 457 -8.30 35.09 7.13
CA GLU A 457 -8.15 36.54 6.93
C GLU A 457 -9.30 37.20 6.17
N VAL A 458 -10.11 36.41 5.46
CA VAL A 458 -11.25 36.89 4.67
C VAL A 458 -12.39 37.31 5.60
N LYS A 459 -12.86 38.55 5.44
CA LYS A 459 -13.91 39.13 6.28
C LYS A 459 -15.29 39.10 5.67
N GLU A 460 -15.38 38.96 4.37
CA GLU A 460 -16.66 38.93 3.66
C GLU A 460 -16.65 38.01 2.45
N ILE A 461 -17.76 37.32 2.24
CA ILE A 461 -18.01 36.48 1.08
C ILE A 461 -19.26 36.97 0.38
N GLU A 462 -19.18 37.19 -0.92
CA GLU A 462 -20.30 37.52 -1.78
C GLU A 462 -20.53 36.41 -2.81
N ILE A 463 -21.76 35.90 -2.88
CA ILE A 463 -22.19 34.85 -3.83
C ILE A 463 -22.98 35.51 -4.93
N LYS A 464 -22.45 35.53 -6.18
CA LYS A 464 -23.09 36.09 -7.38
C LYS A 464 -23.49 34.99 -8.34
N GLY A 465 -24.56 35.25 -9.09
CA GLY A 465 -25.03 34.39 -10.16
C GLY A 465 -26.54 34.49 -10.37
N GLU A 466 -27.04 33.76 -11.34
CA GLU A 466 -28.46 33.71 -11.68
C GLU A 466 -28.98 32.26 -11.64
N GLY A 467 -30.25 32.11 -11.29
CA GLY A 467 -30.94 30.81 -11.35
C GLY A 467 -30.58 29.86 -10.21
N PHE A 468 -30.13 30.36 -9.06
CA PHE A 468 -29.92 29.57 -7.84
C PHE A 468 -30.64 30.19 -6.63
N LYS A 469 -30.96 29.34 -5.68
CA LYS A 469 -31.40 29.72 -4.35
C LYS A 469 -30.60 29.00 -3.29
N ILE A 470 -30.16 29.71 -2.28
CA ILE A 470 -29.41 29.17 -1.16
C ILE A 470 -30.41 28.66 -0.14
N LYS A 471 -30.30 27.37 0.17
CA LYS A 471 -31.10 26.71 1.19
C LYS A 471 -30.52 26.90 2.58
N LYS A 472 -29.18 26.74 2.67
CA LYS A 472 -28.48 26.73 3.95
C LYS A 472 -27.01 27.06 3.76
N ILE A 473 -26.44 27.78 4.73
CA ILE A 473 -24.98 28.02 4.81
C ILE A 473 -24.51 27.60 6.18
N LYS A 474 -23.45 26.81 6.21
CA LYS A 474 -22.76 26.42 7.44
C LYS A 474 -21.32 26.89 7.38
N ILE A 475 -20.83 27.45 8.49
CA ILE A 475 -19.41 27.70 8.70
C ILE A 475 -18.94 26.73 9.78
N ILE A 476 -17.89 25.95 9.45
CA ILE A 476 -17.32 24.99 10.39
C ILE A 476 -15.86 25.35 10.65
N GLU A 477 -15.54 25.60 11.91
CA GLU A 477 -14.22 25.94 12.38
C GLU A 477 -13.57 24.82 13.16
N ILE A 478 -12.26 24.74 13.11
CA ILE A 478 -11.46 23.77 13.86
C ILE A 478 -11.62 24.03 15.36
N TYR A 479 -11.78 22.95 16.12
CA TYR A 479 -12.08 22.92 17.54
C TYR A 479 -13.46 23.50 17.96
N LYS A 480 -14.13 24.24 17.09
CA LYS A 480 -15.42 24.84 17.42
C LYS A 480 -16.62 24.10 16.82
N GLY A 481 -16.39 23.33 15.75
CA GLY A 481 -17.49 22.69 15.01
C GLY A 481 -18.27 23.70 14.18
N ILE A 482 -19.60 23.57 14.11
CA ILE A 482 -20.46 24.51 13.38
C ILE A 482 -20.52 25.82 14.16
N THR A 483 -19.98 26.89 13.59
CA THR A 483 -19.95 28.23 14.20
C THR A 483 -21.05 29.14 13.71
N LEU A 484 -21.52 28.90 12.49
CA LEU A 484 -22.61 29.65 11.88
C LEU A 484 -23.51 28.69 11.08
N ASP A 485 -24.82 28.77 11.29
CA ASP A 485 -25.83 28.02 10.56
C ASP A 485 -26.94 28.95 10.13
N ILE A 486 -27.04 29.27 8.83
CA ILE A 486 -28.01 30.22 8.28
C ILE A 486 -28.93 29.46 7.32
N ASN A 487 -30.25 29.55 7.56
CA ASN A 487 -31.27 28.89 6.75
C ASN A 487 -32.02 29.89 5.85
N ASN A 488 -31.33 30.85 5.25
CA ASN A 488 -31.94 31.88 4.41
C ASN A 488 -31.08 32.13 3.16
N ASP A 489 -31.70 32.63 2.10
CA ASP A 489 -31.02 33.02 0.84
C ASP A 489 -30.20 34.33 1.02
N ILE A 490 -29.08 34.22 1.74
CA ILE A 490 -28.19 35.33 2.01
C ILE A 490 -27.02 35.23 1.03
N ARG A 491 -26.84 36.23 0.19
CA ARG A 491 -25.79 36.30 -0.84
C ARG A 491 -24.52 37.01 -0.38
N LYS A 492 -24.54 37.64 0.81
CA LYS A 492 -23.43 38.37 1.36
C LYS A 492 -23.26 38.09 2.84
N ILE A 493 -22.11 37.58 3.25
CA ILE A 493 -21.86 37.10 4.61
C ILE A 493 -20.62 37.81 5.16
N GLY A 494 -20.80 38.57 6.26
CA GLY A 494 -19.69 39.08 7.06
C GLY A 494 -19.16 37.98 7.99
N LEU A 495 -17.83 37.89 8.12
CA LEU A 495 -17.11 36.83 8.84
C LEU A 495 -16.38 37.35 10.08
N ASN A 496 -16.90 38.39 10.70
CA ASN A 496 -16.31 38.99 11.91
C ASN A 496 -16.30 38.05 13.11
#